data_7b8e6317fd078b7e30831a7b051485d1
#
_entry.id   7b8e6317fd078b7e30831a7b051485d1
#
_cell.length_a   1.000
_cell.length_b   1.000
_cell.length_c   1.000
_cell.angle_alpha   90.00
_cell.angle_beta   90.00
_cell.angle_gamma   90.00
#
_symmetry.space_group_name_H-M   'P 1'
#
loop_
_entity.id
_entity.type
_entity.pdbx_description
1 polymer ?
#
loop_
_entity_poly.entity_id
_entity_poly.type
_entity_poly.pdbx_seq_one_letter_code
_entity_poly.pdbx_strand_id
1 'polypeptide(L)'
;MEFKRFEALIEMFPQVQIFSTEGEDLDRVITHFLNQRKNVSTMSEAMQRKIQHALAPFFQQRFISLHDEEAPLVRHLLLKKKFFLQTDRYIDDMAWPETDPDKLGEALKIADLSEEILDRKLLSLSNGELRRVLLARMWMEKPEWVYFNDLFGGLDPEYRRHLAASVVELCKRPGLKVAVRLAREDELLPEIPAFVYANKTFTQYAGELPSEVAKPKFTKAELKDYEIVELRGSSLSSPKGDCAEGEILFDLKNVNVQFGDTTVLKNLNWTVRKGEHWAVMGENGAGKSTLLGMLTADHPQIYKNDITLLGMRPGRGLNIWDHKAKLGFFSPELALQYREDLNLQEVLCTGFTGNLCKAENTTWEERAKAKDWLTYLGFEDIHARFRSLSPIDKRVVLMARAAIRPPKVLLLDEPTQGLQGAYREKIFNLLQLLSRETTIILVSHYEEELPTCITHRLHLKKHV
;
A
#
# COMPACT_ATOMS: atom_id res chain seq x y z
N MET A 1 -25.13 -14.96 -14.19
CA MET A 1 -25.24 -16.24 -13.45
C MET A 1 -24.52 -16.14 -12.09
N GLU A 2 -23.36 -15.56 -12.02
CA GLU A 2 -22.53 -15.37 -10.82
C GLU A 2 -23.22 -14.55 -9.72
N PHE A 3 -23.87 -13.43 -10.10
CA PHE A 3 -24.63 -12.58 -9.17
C PHE A 3 -25.74 -13.34 -8.45
N LYS A 4 -26.46 -14.22 -9.14
CA LYS A 4 -27.50 -15.05 -8.52
C LYS A 4 -26.92 -16.05 -7.53
N ARG A 5 -25.70 -16.54 -7.79
CA ARG A 5 -25.01 -17.45 -6.85
C ARG A 5 -24.57 -16.72 -5.58
N PHE A 6 -24.06 -15.50 -5.72
CA PHE A 6 -23.73 -14.68 -4.56
C PHE A 6 -24.98 -14.28 -3.78
N GLU A 7 -26.06 -13.92 -4.47
CA GLU A 7 -27.35 -13.61 -3.85
C GLU A 7 -27.88 -14.80 -3.03
N ALA A 8 -27.88 -15.98 -3.61
CA ALA A 8 -28.30 -17.21 -2.92
C ALA A 8 -27.39 -17.52 -1.71
N LEU A 9 -26.09 -17.27 -1.83
CA LEU A 9 -25.13 -17.47 -0.74
C LEU A 9 -25.46 -16.56 0.45
N ILE A 10 -25.66 -15.26 0.20
CA ILE A 10 -25.87 -14.27 1.28
C ILE A 10 -27.31 -14.36 1.86
N GLU A 11 -28.25 -14.94 1.13
CA GLU A 11 -29.57 -15.27 1.66
C GLU A 11 -29.52 -16.46 2.62
N MET A 12 -28.67 -17.44 2.32
CA MET A 12 -28.49 -18.62 3.17
C MET A 12 -27.59 -18.32 4.38
N PHE A 13 -26.57 -17.51 4.17
CA PHE A 13 -25.61 -17.09 5.17
C PHE A 13 -25.51 -15.56 5.19
N PRO A 14 -26.26 -14.87 6.07
CA PRO A 14 -26.26 -13.42 6.13
C PRO A 14 -24.89 -12.80 6.38
N GLN A 15 -23.96 -13.59 6.92
CA GLN A 15 -22.58 -13.18 7.20
C GLN A 15 -21.67 -14.20 6.55
N VAL A 16 -20.79 -13.77 5.68
CA VAL A 16 -19.86 -14.64 4.95
C VAL A 16 -18.46 -14.01 4.87
N GLN A 17 -17.47 -14.86 4.89
CA GLN A 17 -16.11 -14.47 4.53
C GLN A 17 -15.66 -15.29 3.33
N ILE A 18 -14.94 -14.66 2.40
CA ILE A 18 -14.68 -15.22 1.08
C ILE A 18 -13.23 -15.06 0.72
N PHE A 19 -12.56 -16.18 0.45
CA PHE A 19 -11.27 -16.21 -0.21
C PHE A 19 -11.45 -16.20 -1.72
N SER A 20 -10.57 -15.50 -2.43
CA SER A 20 -10.57 -15.56 -3.90
C SER A 20 -9.18 -15.30 -4.45
N THR A 21 -8.76 -16.13 -5.42
CA THR A 21 -7.62 -15.83 -6.29
C THR A 21 -8.01 -14.94 -7.47
N GLU A 22 -9.30 -14.88 -7.80
CA GLU A 22 -9.90 -14.04 -8.84
C GLU A 22 -10.51 -12.80 -8.19
N GLY A 23 -9.69 -12.07 -7.40
CA GLY A 23 -10.17 -11.00 -6.54
C GLY A 23 -10.95 -9.90 -7.24
N GLU A 24 -10.56 -9.55 -8.47
CA GLU A 24 -11.25 -8.54 -9.27
C GLU A 24 -12.62 -9.00 -9.76
N ASP A 25 -12.73 -10.26 -10.16
CA ASP A 25 -14.02 -10.82 -10.59
C ASP A 25 -14.98 -10.93 -9.41
N LEU A 26 -14.48 -11.35 -8.24
CA LEU A 26 -15.27 -11.36 -7.02
C LEU A 26 -15.72 -9.94 -6.62
N ASP A 27 -14.82 -8.96 -6.63
CA ASP A 27 -15.15 -7.57 -6.31
C ASP A 27 -16.18 -7.00 -7.28
N ARG A 28 -16.09 -7.32 -8.56
CA ARG A 28 -17.07 -6.94 -9.57
C ARG A 28 -18.45 -7.54 -9.30
N VAL A 29 -18.48 -8.84 -8.95
CA VAL A 29 -19.71 -9.53 -8.58
C VAL A 29 -20.36 -8.89 -7.36
N ILE A 30 -19.60 -8.68 -6.28
CA ILE A 30 -20.12 -8.12 -5.04
C ILE A 30 -20.53 -6.65 -5.25
N THR A 31 -19.71 -5.84 -5.89
CA THR A 31 -20.01 -4.42 -6.14
C THR A 31 -21.25 -4.26 -7.01
N HIS A 32 -21.38 -5.06 -8.06
CA HIS A 32 -22.59 -5.04 -8.89
C HIS A 32 -23.84 -5.41 -8.10
N PHE A 33 -23.75 -6.43 -7.24
CA PHE A 33 -24.85 -6.83 -6.36
C PHE A 33 -25.23 -5.70 -5.39
N LEU A 34 -24.25 -5.06 -4.77
CA LEU A 34 -24.46 -3.99 -3.78
C LEU A 34 -25.00 -2.69 -4.40
N ASN A 35 -24.60 -2.37 -5.63
CA ASN A 35 -25.10 -1.19 -6.35
C ASN A 35 -26.61 -1.23 -6.64
N GLN A 36 -27.23 -2.40 -6.55
CA GLN A 36 -28.68 -2.59 -6.68
C GLN A 36 -29.43 -2.50 -5.36
N ARG A 37 -28.71 -2.30 -4.26
CA ARG A 37 -29.26 -2.25 -2.89
C ARG A 37 -29.21 -0.84 -2.33
N LYS A 38 -30.13 -0.56 -1.39
CA LYS A 38 -30.12 0.67 -0.59
C LYS A 38 -29.42 0.39 0.73
N ASN A 39 -28.96 1.45 1.37
CA ASN A 39 -28.36 1.39 2.70
C ASN A 39 -27.16 0.42 2.80
N VAL A 40 -26.19 0.64 1.93
CA VAL A 40 -24.94 -0.14 1.83
C VAL A 40 -23.78 0.69 2.34
N SER A 41 -22.98 0.10 3.24
CA SER A 41 -21.67 0.65 3.64
C SER A 41 -20.55 -0.28 3.17
N THR A 42 -19.50 0.30 2.64
CA THR A 42 -18.33 -0.46 2.19
C THR A 42 -17.07 0.07 2.84
N MET A 43 -16.21 -0.82 3.31
CA MET A 43 -14.84 -0.49 3.66
C MET A 43 -13.91 -1.14 2.65
N SER A 44 -13.28 -0.30 1.85
CA SER A 44 -12.36 -0.73 0.83
C SER A 44 -11.13 0.16 0.82
N GLU A 45 -10.05 -0.33 0.23
CA GLU A 45 -8.87 0.49 -0.02
C GLU A 45 -9.24 1.75 -0.84
N ALA A 46 -10.17 1.63 -1.78
CA ALA A 46 -10.67 2.76 -2.56
C ALA A 46 -11.33 3.85 -1.70
N MET A 47 -12.05 3.47 -0.64
CA MET A 47 -12.66 4.42 0.29
C MET A 47 -11.60 5.11 1.16
N GLN A 48 -10.65 4.34 1.70
CA GLN A 48 -9.52 4.90 2.43
C GLN A 48 -8.72 5.88 1.57
N ARG A 49 -8.51 5.53 0.30
CA ARG A 49 -7.89 6.39 -0.71
C ARG A 49 -8.64 7.70 -0.88
N LYS A 50 -9.97 7.66 -1.00
CA LYS A 50 -10.78 8.89 -1.12
C LYS A 50 -10.55 9.82 0.07
N ILE A 51 -10.52 9.28 1.28
CA ILE A 51 -10.24 10.07 2.50
C ILE A 51 -8.83 10.64 2.46
N GLN A 52 -7.83 9.81 2.19
CA GLN A 52 -6.44 10.26 2.09
C GLN A 52 -6.25 11.30 0.99
N HIS A 53 -6.94 11.13 -0.14
CA HIS A 53 -6.95 12.11 -1.24
C HIS A 53 -7.57 13.45 -0.83
N ALA A 54 -8.68 13.39 -0.11
CA ALA A 54 -9.30 14.60 0.44
C ALA A 54 -8.39 15.32 1.45
N LEU A 55 -7.52 14.56 2.12
CA LEU A 55 -6.53 15.06 3.08
C LEU A 55 -5.18 15.43 2.42
N ALA A 56 -4.95 15.06 1.16
CA ALA A 56 -3.66 15.26 0.47
C ALA A 56 -3.15 16.73 0.49
N PRO A 57 -3.98 17.78 0.36
CA PRO A 57 -3.53 19.16 0.50
C PRO A 57 -2.89 19.45 1.87
N PHE A 58 -3.39 18.82 2.93
CA PHE A 58 -2.85 18.97 4.28
C PHE A 58 -1.57 18.15 4.50
N PHE A 59 -1.35 17.06 3.76
CA PHE A 59 -0.10 16.28 3.83
C PHE A 59 1.11 17.07 3.37
N GLN A 60 0.98 17.89 2.32
CA GLN A 60 2.06 18.77 1.87
C GLN A 60 2.33 19.88 2.88
N GLN A 61 1.30 20.33 3.59
CA GLN A 61 1.39 21.36 4.63
C GLN A 61 1.89 20.80 5.97
N ARG A 62 1.91 19.50 6.17
CA ARG A 62 2.41 18.82 7.38
C ARG A 62 3.84 19.24 7.77
N PHE A 63 4.62 19.70 6.81
CA PHE A 63 5.98 20.19 6.99
C PHE A 63 6.09 21.72 7.03
N ILE A 64 4.99 22.43 6.73
CA ILE A 64 4.91 23.89 6.73
C ILE A 64 3.77 24.25 7.68
N SER A 65 4.11 24.62 8.90
CA SER A 65 3.23 24.81 10.06
C SER A 65 2.18 25.93 9.97
N LEU A 66 1.82 26.41 8.78
CA LEU A 66 1.00 27.62 8.61
C LEU A 66 -0.53 27.40 8.56
N HIS A 67 -1.03 26.16 8.36
CA HIS A 67 -2.49 25.90 8.28
C HIS A 67 -2.92 24.59 8.95
N ASP A 68 -2.21 24.18 10.00
CA ASP A 68 -2.51 22.95 10.72
C ASP A 68 -3.83 23.03 11.52
N GLU A 69 -4.31 24.24 11.81
CA GLU A 69 -5.55 24.48 12.59
C GLU A 69 -6.82 24.09 11.84
N GLU A 70 -6.80 24.04 10.50
CA GLU A 70 -7.97 23.71 9.66
C GLU A 70 -8.10 22.22 9.30
N ALA A 71 -7.13 21.38 9.72
CA ALA A 71 -7.17 19.96 9.40
C ALA A 71 -8.38 19.28 10.08
N PRO A 72 -9.17 18.47 9.35
CA PRO A 72 -10.38 17.89 9.89
C PRO A 72 -10.08 16.89 11.02
N LEU A 73 -10.92 16.96 12.07
CA LEU A 73 -10.86 16.07 13.22
C LEU A 73 -11.67 14.81 12.98
N VAL A 74 -11.41 13.75 13.74
CA VAL A 74 -12.15 12.49 13.72
C VAL A 74 -13.65 12.71 13.96
N ARG A 75 -14.02 13.59 14.92
CA ARG A 75 -15.43 13.94 15.17
C ARG A 75 -16.15 14.45 13.91
N HIS A 76 -15.45 15.14 13.02
CA HIS A 76 -16.06 15.62 11.77
C HIS A 76 -16.39 14.47 10.84
N LEU A 77 -15.53 13.44 10.76
CA LEU A 77 -15.82 12.25 9.98
C LEU A 77 -16.98 11.44 10.57
N LEU A 78 -17.12 11.36 11.89
CA LEU A 78 -18.16 10.56 12.53
C LEU A 78 -19.52 11.25 12.55
N LEU A 79 -19.56 12.58 12.73
CA LEU A 79 -20.80 13.31 13.04
C LEU A 79 -21.31 14.20 11.92
N LYS A 80 -20.53 14.50 10.89
CA LYS A 80 -20.93 15.41 9.81
C LYS A 80 -21.28 14.66 8.53
N LYS A 81 -22.39 15.09 7.92
CA LYS A 81 -22.88 14.59 6.63
C LYS A 81 -21.98 14.97 5.45
N LYS A 82 -21.31 16.13 5.52
CA LYS A 82 -20.42 16.65 4.49
C LYS A 82 -19.11 17.08 5.13
N PHE A 83 -18.05 16.61 4.55
CA PHE A 83 -16.68 17.01 4.84
C PHE A 83 -16.34 18.18 3.93
N PHE A 84 -16.24 19.38 4.47
CA PHE A 84 -15.76 20.52 3.70
C PHE A 84 -14.24 20.65 3.94
N LEU A 85 -13.48 20.24 2.93
CA LEU A 85 -12.17 20.80 2.73
C LEU A 85 -12.33 22.00 1.81
N GLN A 86 -11.72 23.13 2.14
CA GLN A 86 -11.88 24.39 1.40
C GLN A 86 -11.32 24.38 -0.03
N THR A 87 -11.16 23.26 -0.67
CA THR A 87 -10.76 23.18 -2.08
C THR A 87 -11.97 22.87 -2.94
N ASP A 88 -12.52 23.91 -3.53
CA ASP A 88 -13.79 24.02 -4.23
C ASP A 88 -14.11 23.05 -5.39
N ARG A 89 -13.37 21.97 -5.61
CA ARG A 89 -13.56 21.18 -6.84
C ARG A 89 -13.67 19.66 -6.69
N TYR A 90 -13.50 19.05 -5.51
CA TYR A 90 -13.40 17.58 -5.43
C TYR A 90 -14.24 16.88 -4.35
N ILE A 91 -15.11 17.58 -3.62
CA ILE A 91 -15.83 17.05 -2.45
C ILE A 91 -17.30 16.74 -2.73
N ASP A 92 -17.89 17.19 -3.82
CA ASP A 92 -19.31 16.96 -4.12
C ASP A 92 -19.70 15.49 -4.29
N ASP A 93 -18.73 14.60 -4.54
CA ASP A 93 -18.99 13.16 -4.73
C ASP A 93 -18.91 12.32 -3.44
N MET A 94 -18.60 12.90 -2.28
CA MET A 94 -18.56 12.19 -1.01
C MET A 94 -19.78 12.51 -0.13
N ALA A 95 -20.99 12.26 -0.64
CA ALA A 95 -22.17 12.21 0.22
C ALA A 95 -22.07 10.95 1.10
N TRP A 96 -21.84 11.16 2.38
CA TRP A 96 -21.84 10.09 3.37
C TRP A 96 -23.27 9.86 3.88
N PRO A 97 -23.67 8.61 4.21
CA PRO A 97 -24.92 8.35 4.90
C PRO A 97 -25.02 9.14 6.20
N GLU A 98 -26.24 9.44 6.62
CA GLU A 98 -26.46 10.05 7.93
C GLU A 98 -26.05 9.11 9.05
N THR A 99 -25.44 9.66 10.08
CA THR A 99 -25.08 8.93 11.29
C THR A 99 -26.03 9.29 12.43
N ASP A 100 -26.24 8.35 13.34
CA ASP A 100 -27.00 8.56 14.56
C ASP A 100 -26.03 9.02 15.68
N PRO A 101 -26.04 10.31 16.08
CA PRO A 101 -25.12 10.83 17.10
C PRO A 101 -25.27 10.14 18.46
N ASP A 102 -26.48 9.65 18.79
CA ASP A 102 -26.73 8.97 20.06
C ASP A 102 -26.00 7.63 20.16
N LYS A 103 -25.53 7.10 19.02
CA LYS A 103 -24.75 5.86 18.93
C LYS A 103 -23.24 6.06 19.04
N LEU A 104 -22.76 7.29 19.21
CA LEU A 104 -21.32 7.57 19.21
C LEU A 104 -20.57 6.77 20.28
N GLY A 105 -21.02 6.78 21.52
CA GLY A 105 -20.36 6.07 22.61
C GLY A 105 -20.30 4.55 22.39
N GLU A 106 -21.40 3.96 21.88
CA GLU A 106 -21.46 2.55 21.52
C GLU A 106 -20.51 2.23 20.34
N ALA A 107 -20.49 3.09 19.33
CA ALA A 107 -19.63 2.95 18.14
C ALA A 107 -18.14 3.00 18.50
N LEU A 108 -17.74 3.92 19.37
CA LEU A 108 -16.36 4.02 19.87
C LEU A 108 -15.96 2.76 20.64
N LYS A 109 -16.84 2.25 21.49
CA LYS A 109 -16.59 1.03 22.26
C LYS A 109 -16.40 -0.20 21.35
N ILE A 110 -17.26 -0.35 20.34
CA ILE A 110 -17.18 -1.47 19.38
C ILE A 110 -15.91 -1.38 18.54
N ALA A 111 -15.54 -0.17 18.14
CA ALA A 111 -14.31 0.04 17.37
C ALA A 111 -13.05 0.07 18.24
N ASP A 112 -13.16 -0.19 19.54
CA ASP A 112 -12.03 -0.15 20.49
C ASP A 112 -11.27 1.18 20.42
N LEU A 113 -12.01 2.30 20.49
CA LEU A 113 -11.49 3.66 20.41
C LEU A 113 -11.82 4.43 21.68
N SER A 114 -10.86 5.20 22.21
CA SER A 114 -11.10 6.14 23.30
C SER A 114 -11.78 7.43 22.81
N GLU A 115 -12.48 8.15 23.68
CA GLU A 115 -13.10 9.43 23.32
C GLU A 115 -12.07 10.49 22.89
N GLU A 116 -10.86 10.41 23.39
CA GLU A 116 -9.75 11.32 23.04
C GLU A 116 -9.45 11.33 21.53
N ILE A 117 -9.77 10.24 20.84
CA ILE A 117 -9.55 10.17 19.38
C ILE A 117 -10.39 11.19 18.62
N LEU A 118 -11.53 11.64 19.17
CA LEU A 118 -12.46 12.56 18.52
C LEU A 118 -11.81 13.92 18.20
N ASP A 119 -10.87 14.35 19.03
CA ASP A 119 -10.15 15.61 18.89
C ASP A 119 -8.83 15.48 18.10
N ARG A 120 -8.49 14.27 17.71
CA ARG A 120 -7.32 14.04 16.87
C ARG A 120 -7.62 14.40 15.41
N LYS A 121 -6.61 14.94 14.75
CA LYS A 121 -6.67 15.22 13.31
C LYS A 121 -6.65 13.91 12.52
N LEU A 122 -7.49 13.80 11.50
CA LEU A 122 -7.52 12.60 10.64
C LEU A 122 -6.16 12.27 10.03
N LEU A 123 -5.36 13.31 9.76
CA LEU A 123 -3.99 13.17 9.24
C LEU A 123 -3.02 12.49 10.22
N SER A 124 -3.31 12.54 11.51
CA SER A 124 -2.44 11.96 12.54
C SER A 124 -2.78 10.49 12.83
N LEU A 125 -3.83 9.96 12.21
CA LEU A 125 -4.22 8.57 12.42
C LEU A 125 -3.33 7.61 11.65
N SER A 126 -2.98 6.51 12.30
CA SER A 126 -2.45 5.33 11.61
C SER A 126 -3.52 4.69 10.71
N ASN A 127 -3.11 3.87 9.76
CA ASN A 127 -4.05 3.13 8.92
C ASN A 127 -5.00 2.26 9.74
N GLY A 128 -4.53 1.65 10.82
CA GLY A 128 -5.35 0.85 11.73
C GLY A 128 -6.38 1.69 12.50
N GLU A 129 -5.98 2.84 13.02
CA GLU A 129 -6.89 3.78 13.70
C GLU A 129 -7.95 4.31 12.74
N LEU A 130 -7.56 4.67 11.50
CA LEU A 130 -8.50 5.14 10.49
C LEU A 130 -9.55 4.07 10.15
N ARG A 131 -9.15 2.79 10.01
CA ARG A 131 -10.09 1.68 9.78
C ARG A 131 -11.06 1.49 10.93
N ARG A 132 -10.59 1.60 12.17
CA ARG A 132 -11.47 1.52 13.34
C ARG A 132 -12.43 2.71 13.41
N VAL A 133 -11.99 3.91 13.08
CA VAL A 133 -12.86 5.08 12.96
C VAL A 133 -13.93 4.87 11.86
N LEU A 134 -13.57 4.29 10.73
CA LEU A 134 -14.53 3.95 9.66
C LEU A 134 -15.53 2.88 10.12
N LEU A 135 -15.08 1.90 10.89
CA LEU A 135 -15.96 0.89 11.47
C LEU A 135 -16.95 1.52 12.46
N ALA A 136 -16.48 2.43 13.34
CA ALA A 136 -17.35 3.20 14.24
C ALA A 136 -18.41 3.98 13.44
N ARG A 137 -18.02 4.61 12.35
CA ARG A 137 -18.96 5.30 11.46
C ARG A 137 -20.00 4.35 10.86
N MET A 138 -19.59 3.19 10.35
CA MET A 138 -20.51 2.17 9.82
C MET A 138 -21.51 1.72 10.88
N TRP A 139 -21.10 1.59 12.13
CA TRP A 139 -22.02 1.29 13.22
C TRP A 139 -23.10 2.37 13.38
N MET A 140 -22.70 3.64 13.30
CA MET A 140 -23.61 4.78 13.44
C MET A 140 -24.54 4.96 12.21
N GLU A 141 -24.13 4.57 11.01
CA GLU A 141 -24.91 4.62 9.78
C GLU A 141 -26.05 3.60 9.74
N LYS A 142 -25.98 2.55 10.54
CA LYS A 142 -26.94 1.42 10.60
C LYS A 142 -27.24 0.84 9.22
N PRO A 143 -26.23 0.43 8.45
CA PRO A 143 -26.45 -0.16 7.13
C PRO A 143 -27.20 -1.48 7.24
N GLU A 144 -27.88 -1.87 6.14
CA GLU A 144 -28.42 -3.22 5.97
C GLU A 144 -27.38 -4.17 5.39
N TRP A 145 -26.41 -3.62 4.64
CA TRP A 145 -25.38 -4.35 3.95
C TRP A 145 -24.01 -3.74 4.22
N VAL A 146 -23.05 -4.59 4.56
CA VAL A 146 -21.65 -4.19 4.73
C VAL A 146 -20.75 -5.08 3.89
N TYR A 147 -19.83 -4.46 3.18
CA TYR A 147 -18.77 -5.15 2.46
C TYR A 147 -17.39 -4.67 2.91
N PHE A 148 -16.58 -5.60 3.36
CA PHE A 148 -15.18 -5.38 3.70
C PHE A 148 -14.30 -5.97 2.61
N ASN A 149 -13.57 -5.10 1.90
CA ASN A 149 -12.59 -5.49 0.91
C ASN A 149 -11.19 -5.15 1.43
N ASP A 150 -10.34 -6.18 1.59
CA ASP A 150 -9.00 -6.06 2.15
C ASP A 150 -8.99 -5.41 3.55
N LEU A 151 -9.80 -5.97 4.44
CA LEU A 151 -9.99 -5.46 5.80
C LEU A 151 -8.68 -5.39 6.59
N PHE A 152 -7.80 -6.38 6.43
CA PHE A 152 -6.60 -6.58 7.24
C PHE A 152 -5.28 -6.16 6.58
N GLY A 153 -5.32 -5.75 5.31
CA GLY A 153 -4.11 -5.39 4.56
C GLY A 153 -3.31 -4.27 5.23
N GLY A 154 -2.00 -4.43 5.39
CA GLY A 154 -1.11 -3.44 5.99
C GLY A 154 -1.31 -3.18 7.48
N LEU A 155 -2.00 -4.06 8.20
CA LEU A 155 -2.11 -4.00 9.65
C LEU A 155 -1.14 -4.98 10.31
N ASP A 156 -0.52 -4.53 11.38
CA ASP A 156 0.24 -5.43 12.24
C ASP A 156 -0.66 -6.44 12.98
N PRO A 157 -0.11 -7.53 13.53
CA PRO A 157 -0.90 -8.60 14.14
C PRO A 157 -1.75 -8.16 15.34
N GLU A 158 -1.33 -7.14 16.09
CA GLU A 158 -2.08 -6.62 17.23
C GLU A 158 -3.33 -5.85 16.77
N TYR A 159 -3.15 -4.89 15.88
CA TYR A 159 -4.27 -4.13 15.30
C TYR A 159 -5.25 -5.02 14.53
N ARG A 160 -4.75 -6.09 13.91
CA ARG A 160 -5.58 -7.06 13.20
C ARG A 160 -6.53 -7.79 14.16
N ARG A 161 -6.03 -8.23 15.32
CA ARG A 161 -6.86 -8.88 16.36
C ARG A 161 -7.96 -7.95 16.88
N HIS A 162 -7.62 -6.69 17.16
CA HIS A 162 -8.61 -5.70 17.61
C HIS A 162 -9.70 -5.44 16.55
N LEU A 163 -9.29 -5.28 15.28
CA LEU A 163 -10.24 -5.04 14.19
C LEU A 163 -11.12 -6.27 13.93
N ALA A 164 -10.55 -7.48 14.00
CA ALA A 164 -11.31 -8.74 13.86
C ALA A 164 -12.41 -8.84 14.94
N ALA A 165 -12.07 -8.60 16.20
CA ALA A 165 -13.04 -8.60 17.29
C ALA A 165 -14.16 -7.57 17.06
N SER A 166 -13.81 -6.37 16.60
CA SER A 166 -14.77 -5.32 16.28
C SER A 166 -15.71 -5.69 15.12
N VAL A 167 -15.20 -6.38 14.10
CA VAL A 167 -16.04 -6.87 12.97
C VAL A 167 -16.98 -7.97 13.42
N VAL A 168 -16.51 -8.92 14.24
CA VAL A 168 -17.35 -9.97 14.81
C VAL A 168 -18.47 -9.34 15.66
N GLU A 169 -18.18 -8.32 16.45
CA GLU A 169 -19.19 -7.60 17.23
C GLU A 169 -20.19 -6.89 16.33
N LEU A 170 -19.75 -6.26 15.24
CA LEU A 170 -20.64 -5.67 14.23
C LEU A 170 -21.58 -6.72 13.64
N CYS A 171 -21.09 -7.94 13.38
CA CYS A 171 -21.87 -9.04 12.82
C CYS A 171 -23.01 -9.52 13.73
N LYS A 172 -22.93 -9.29 15.03
CA LYS A 172 -24.01 -9.65 15.98
C LYS A 172 -25.26 -8.80 15.83
N ARG A 173 -25.20 -7.72 15.06
CA ARG A 173 -26.34 -6.83 14.84
C ARG A 173 -27.45 -7.53 14.06
N PRO A 174 -28.69 -7.56 14.59
CA PRO A 174 -29.82 -8.20 13.91
C PRO A 174 -30.10 -7.59 12.54
N GLY A 175 -30.30 -8.44 11.54
CA GLY A 175 -30.65 -8.04 10.16
C GLY A 175 -29.51 -7.51 9.32
N LEU A 176 -28.31 -7.36 9.87
CA LEU A 176 -27.13 -6.94 9.12
C LEU A 176 -26.58 -8.09 8.26
N LYS A 177 -26.38 -7.82 6.99
CA LYS A 177 -25.72 -8.74 6.06
C LYS A 177 -24.29 -8.28 5.78
N VAL A 178 -23.35 -9.18 5.98
CA VAL A 178 -21.90 -8.84 5.91
C VAL A 178 -21.18 -9.79 4.97
N ALA A 179 -20.42 -9.22 4.05
CA ALA A 179 -19.46 -9.96 3.25
C ALA A 179 -18.04 -9.43 3.52
N VAL A 180 -17.12 -10.33 3.86
CA VAL A 180 -15.72 -10.01 4.10
C VAL A 180 -14.87 -10.71 3.06
N ARG A 181 -14.12 -9.98 2.27
CA ARG A 181 -13.10 -10.55 1.42
C ARG A 181 -11.81 -10.70 2.21
N LEU A 182 -11.27 -11.92 2.20
CA LEU A 182 -10.01 -12.26 2.86
C LEU A 182 -8.92 -12.49 1.82
N ALA A 183 -7.72 -12.10 2.18
CA ALA A 183 -6.53 -12.32 1.40
C ALA A 183 -5.73 -13.53 1.86
N ARG A 184 -5.82 -13.90 3.14
CA ARG A 184 -4.97 -14.90 3.79
C ARG A 184 -5.78 -15.76 4.76
N GLU A 185 -5.32 -17.00 4.99
CA GLU A 185 -5.96 -17.92 5.95
C GLU A 185 -5.83 -17.44 7.41
N ASP A 186 -4.75 -16.75 7.75
CA ASP A 186 -4.55 -16.17 9.08
C ASP A 186 -5.46 -14.95 9.37
N GLU A 187 -6.25 -14.53 8.40
CA GLU A 187 -7.27 -13.48 8.52
C GLU A 187 -8.66 -14.02 8.85
N LEU A 188 -8.83 -15.35 8.92
CA LEU A 188 -10.10 -15.99 9.20
C LEU A 188 -10.76 -15.48 10.50
N LEU A 189 -12.04 -15.16 10.38
CA LEU A 189 -12.90 -14.82 11.50
C LEU A 189 -13.65 -16.10 11.92
N PRO A 190 -13.32 -16.71 13.05
CA PRO A 190 -13.82 -18.08 13.41
C PRO A 190 -15.35 -18.19 13.49
N GLU A 191 -16.03 -17.09 13.80
CA GLU A 191 -17.47 -17.06 14.01
C GLU A 191 -18.28 -16.86 12.71
N ILE A 192 -17.59 -16.61 11.57
CA ILE A 192 -18.24 -16.31 10.29
C ILE A 192 -18.00 -17.45 9.30
N PRO A 193 -19.04 -18.00 8.64
CA PRO A 193 -18.88 -19.03 7.61
C PRO A 193 -17.93 -18.59 6.49
N ALA A 194 -16.97 -19.45 6.16
CA ALA A 194 -15.95 -19.17 5.15
C ALA A 194 -16.24 -19.91 3.83
N PHE A 195 -15.99 -19.24 2.72
CA PHE A 195 -16.17 -19.76 1.37
C PHE A 195 -14.95 -19.44 0.51
N VAL A 196 -14.80 -20.21 -0.55
CA VAL A 196 -13.79 -19.99 -1.59
C VAL A 196 -14.52 -19.67 -2.91
N TYR A 197 -14.15 -18.55 -3.53
CA TYR A 197 -14.59 -18.19 -4.86
C TYR A 197 -13.50 -18.53 -5.87
N ALA A 198 -13.78 -19.51 -6.71
CA ALA A 198 -12.91 -19.94 -7.79
C ALA A 198 -13.74 -20.45 -8.96
N ASN A 199 -13.27 -20.25 -10.19
CA ASN A 199 -13.97 -20.69 -11.41
C ASN A 199 -15.46 -20.25 -11.42
N LYS A 200 -15.72 -19.01 -10.97
CA LYS A 200 -17.07 -18.41 -10.92
C LYS A 200 -18.08 -19.17 -10.03
N THR A 201 -17.58 -19.89 -9.04
CA THR A 201 -18.39 -20.65 -8.08
C THR A 201 -17.95 -20.38 -6.65
N PHE A 202 -18.89 -20.52 -5.70
CA PHE A 202 -18.62 -20.47 -4.27
C PHE A 202 -18.66 -21.88 -3.70
N THR A 203 -17.61 -22.28 -3.02
CA THR A 203 -17.50 -23.55 -2.29
C THR A 203 -17.19 -23.28 -0.83
N GLN A 204 -17.80 -24.05 0.08
CA GLN A 204 -17.52 -23.89 1.50
C GLN A 204 -16.05 -24.22 1.79
N TYR A 205 -15.40 -23.38 2.58
CA TYR A 205 -14.03 -23.62 3.04
C TYR A 205 -13.99 -24.75 4.07
N ALA A 206 -13.14 -25.76 3.85
CA ALA A 206 -13.09 -26.98 4.65
C ALA A 206 -11.78 -27.13 5.46
N GLY A 207 -11.05 -26.04 5.71
CA GLY A 207 -9.81 -26.04 6.50
C GLY A 207 -8.53 -25.97 5.67
N GLU A 208 -8.61 -26.21 4.35
CA GLU A 208 -7.49 -26.04 3.41
C GLU A 208 -7.99 -25.33 2.16
N LEU A 209 -7.22 -24.41 1.63
CA LEU A 209 -7.52 -23.80 0.34
C LEU A 209 -7.34 -24.84 -0.77
N PRO A 210 -8.28 -24.95 -1.72
CA PRO A 210 -8.10 -25.82 -2.87
C PRO A 210 -6.76 -25.53 -3.57
N SER A 211 -6.10 -26.57 -4.06
CA SER A 211 -4.80 -26.44 -4.73
C SER A 211 -4.83 -25.48 -5.94
N GLU A 212 -5.99 -25.26 -6.53
CA GLU A 212 -6.24 -24.28 -7.59
C GLU A 212 -6.24 -22.84 -7.06
N VAL A 213 -6.59 -22.64 -5.80
CA VAL A 213 -6.55 -21.36 -5.09
C VAL A 213 -5.17 -21.12 -4.52
N ALA A 214 -4.51 -22.16 -4.03
CA ALA A 214 -3.15 -22.09 -3.49
C ALA A 214 -2.08 -22.03 -4.61
N LYS A 215 -2.38 -22.47 -5.82
CA LYS A 215 -1.45 -22.42 -6.95
C LYS A 215 -1.84 -21.30 -7.91
N PRO A 216 -0.93 -20.40 -8.25
CA PRO A 216 -1.18 -19.39 -9.27
C PRO A 216 -1.47 -20.07 -10.61
N LYS A 217 -2.47 -19.58 -11.35
CA LYS A 217 -2.80 -20.02 -12.72
C LYS A 217 -1.72 -19.67 -13.77
N PHE A 218 -0.58 -19.16 -13.35
CA PHE A 218 0.52 -18.91 -14.25
C PHE A 218 1.41 -20.14 -14.32
N THR A 219 1.42 -20.78 -15.49
CA THR A 219 2.53 -21.65 -15.85
C THR A 219 3.82 -20.92 -15.52
N LYS A 220 4.72 -21.61 -14.79
CA LYS A 220 6.11 -21.18 -14.67
C LYS A 220 6.59 -20.79 -16.06
N ALA A 221 6.51 -19.52 -16.41
CA ALA A 221 7.43 -19.00 -17.39
C ALA A 221 8.78 -19.20 -16.71
N GLU A 222 9.49 -20.24 -17.13
CA GLU A 222 10.88 -20.41 -16.75
C GLU A 222 11.56 -19.11 -17.18
N LEU A 223 11.85 -18.29 -16.17
CA LEU A 223 12.70 -17.13 -16.35
C LEU A 223 14.06 -17.70 -16.75
N LYS A 224 14.27 -17.85 -18.03
CA LYS A 224 15.59 -18.11 -18.54
C LYS A 224 16.43 -16.90 -18.18
N ASP A 225 17.58 -17.11 -17.57
CA ASP A 225 18.59 -16.07 -17.27
C ASP A 225 18.87 -15.16 -18.49
N TYR A 226 18.50 -15.58 -19.67
CA TYR A 226 18.55 -14.91 -20.96
C TYR A 226 17.71 -13.63 -21.07
N GLU A 227 16.50 -13.64 -20.55
CA GLU A 227 15.56 -12.53 -20.81
C GLU A 227 15.91 -11.26 -20.05
N ILE A 228 16.68 -11.35 -18.99
CA ILE A 228 17.06 -10.20 -18.18
C ILE A 228 18.32 -9.51 -18.66
N VAL A 229 19.23 -10.25 -19.22
CA VAL A 229 20.37 -9.66 -19.92
C VAL A 229 19.88 -8.85 -21.13
N GLU A 230 18.82 -9.32 -21.81
CA GLU A 230 18.17 -8.57 -22.90
C GLU A 230 17.36 -7.37 -22.40
N LEU A 231 16.63 -7.49 -21.28
CA LEU A 231 15.91 -6.37 -20.64
C LEU A 231 16.85 -5.22 -20.24
N ARG A 232 18.09 -5.51 -19.97
CA ARG A 232 19.10 -4.50 -19.61
C ARG A 232 19.80 -3.85 -20.79
N GLY A 233 19.63 -4.41 -21.98
CA GLY A 233 20.22 -3.91 -23.23
C GLY A 233 21.71 -3.61 -23.10
N SER A 234 22.51 -4.21 -23.92
CA SER A 234 23.99 -4.09 -24.01
C SER A 234 24.56 -2.66 -24.19
N SER A 235 23.75 -1.63 -24.15
CA SER A 235 24.12 -0.23 -24.36
C SER A 235 23.92 0.71 -23.17
N LEU A 236 23.44 0.21 -22.05
CA LEU A 236 23.56 0.94 -20.77
C LEU A 236 24.77 0.39 -20.01
N SER A 237 25.97 0.68 -20.58
CA SER A 237 27.08 0.91 -19.68
C SER A 237 26.61 2.02 -18.73
N SER A 238 26.06 1.62 -17.57
CA SER A 238 26.18 2.49 -16.40
C SER A 238 27.57 3.06 -16.48
N PRO A 239 27.79 4.37 -16.30
CA PRO A 239 29.14 4.79 -16.06
C PRO A 239 29.63 3.81 -15.01
N LYS A 240 30.63 3.01 -15.34
CA LYS A 240 31.40 2.22 -14.38
C LYS A 240 31.98 3.22 -13.40
N GLY A 241 31.12 3.77 -12.54
CA GLY A 241 31.56 4.39 -11.32
C GLY A 241 32.04 3.22 -10.49
N ASP A 242 33.35 3.09 -10.40
CA ASP A 242 34.05 2.18 -9.52
C ASP A 242 33.48 2.26 -8.11
N CYS A 243 32.46 1.45 -7.85
CA CYS A 243 31.96 1.24 -6.51
C CYS A 243 32.57 -0.07 -6.05
N ALA A 244 33.61 0.03 -5.23
CA ALA A 244 34.24 -1.12 -4.59
C ALA A 244 33.21 -1.91 -3.79
N GLU A 245 33.32 -3.22 -3.76
CA GLU A 245 32.61 -4.08 -2.82
C GLU A 245 32.78 -3.50 -1.41
N GLY A 246 31.66 -3.23 -0.70
CA GLY A 246 31.70 -2.63 0.64
C GLY A 246 31.55 -1.09 0.70
N GLU A 247 31.29 -0.39 -0.43
CA GLU A 247 30.96 1.05 -0.40
C GLU A 247 29.79 1.33 0.53
N ILE A 248 29.95 2.30 1.42
CA ILE A 248 28.87 2.75 2.30
C ILE A 248 27.89 3.59 1.48
N LEU A 249 26.66 3.11 1.39
CA LEU A 249 25.57 3.81 0.70
C LEU A 249 24.82 4.74 1.64
N PHE A 250 24.50 4.26 2.84
CA PHE A 250 23.88 5.06 3.89
C PHE A 250 24.59 4.85 5.21
N ASP A 251 24.83 5.93 5.94
CA ASP A 251 25.41 5.92 7.28
C ASP A 251 24.65 6.88 8.19
N LEU A 252 23.92 6.32 9.14
CA LEU A 252 23.10 7.02 10.11
C LEU A 252 23.73 6.85 11.48
N LYS A 253 24.08 7.96 12.16
CA LYS A 253 24.72 7.96 13.46
C LYS A 253 23.87 8.69 14.46
N ASN A 254 23.42 7.96 15.49
CA ASN A 254 22.65 8.51 16.60
C ASN A 254 21.44 9.36 16.13
N VAL A 255 20.73 8.87 15.11
CA VAL A 255 19.64 9.59 14.48
C VAL A 255 18.43 9.65 15.40
N ASN A 256 17.92 10.85 15.59
CA ASN A 256 16.73 11.13 16.40
C ASN A 256 15.71 11.93 15.60
N VAL A 257 14.47 11.45 15.58
CA VAL A 257 13.35 12.13 14.92
C VAL A 257 12.19 12.26 15.87
N GLN A 258 11.69 13.48 16.01
CA GLN A 258 10.62 13.82 16.94
C GLN A 258 9.59 14.72 16.27
N PHE A 259 8.30 14.47 16.53
CA PHE A 259 7.17 15.30 16.12
C PHE A 259 6.41 15.77 17.37
N GLY A 260 6.52 17.06 17.71
CA GLY A 260 6.02 17.56 18.97
C GLY A 260 6.68 16.79 20.12
N ASP A 261 5.87 16.19 21.00
CA ASP A 261 6.33 15.40 22.14
C ASP A 261 6.58 13.92 21.80
N THR A 262 6.20 13.49 20.59
CA THR A 262 6.31 12.07 20.18
C THR A 262 7.66 11.82 19.53
N THR A 263 8.48 10.94 20.14
CA THR A 263 9.74 10.47 19.54
C THR A 263 9.44 9.28 18.61
N VAL A 264 9.81 9.40 17.34
CA VAL A 264 9.59 8.36 16.31
C VAL A 264 10.83 7.50 16.08
N LEU A 265 12.00 8.14 15.99
CA LEU A 265 13.28 7.43 15.95
C LEU A 265 14.14 7.94 17.10
N LYS A 266 14.80 7.02 17.81
CA LYS A 266 15.65 7.36 18.96
C LYS A 266 16.97 6.62 18.86
N ASN A 267 18.07 7.38 18.83
CA ASN A 267 19.44 6.89 18.82
C ASN A 267 19.70 5.81 17.75
N LEU A 268 19.09 5.96 16.57
CA LEU A 268 19.25 5.00 15.49
C LEU A 268 20.65 5.07 14.89
N ASN A 269 21.37 3.94 14.94
CA ASN A 269 22.65 3.75 14.26
C ASN A 269 22.46 2.65 13.22
N TRP A 270 22.72 2.98 11.95
CA TRP A 270 22.51 2.05 10.85
C TRP A 270 23.41 2.40 9.68
N THR A 271 24.19 1.43 9.24
CA THR A 271 25.06 1.54 8.07
C THR A 271 24.64 0.53 7.03
N VAL A 272 24.42 0.97 5.81
CA VAL A 272 24.09 0.13 4.66
C VAL A 272 25.24 0.18 3.66
N ARG A 273 25.70 -1.00 3.27
CA ARG A 273 26.77 -1.14 2.27
C ARG A 273 26.21 -1.67 0.96
N LYS A 274 26.91 -1.40 -0.13
CA LYS A 274 26.58 -1.94 -1.44
C LYS A 274 26.56 -3.47 -1.40
N GLY A 275 25.47 -4.05 -1.93
CA GLY A 275 25.27 -5.51 -1.94
C GLY A 275 24.60 -6.07 -0.67
N GLU A 276 24.44 -5.27 0.38
CA GLU A 276 23.64 -5.63 1.55
C GLU A 276 22.16 -5.33 1.26
N HIS A 277 21.32 -6.36 1.27
CA HIS A 277 19.88 -6.20 1.08
C HIS A 277 19.18 -6.27 2.42
N TRP A 278 18.43 -5.22 2.73
CA TRP A 278 17.86 -5.01 4.07
C TRP A 278 16.33 -5.09 4.07
N ALA A 279 15.79 -5.79 5.06
CA ALA A 279 14.40 -5.62 5.46
C ALA A 279 14.31 -4.69 6.67
N VAL A 280 13.52 -3.63 6.55
CA VAL A 280 13.16 -2.75 7.66
C VAL A 280 11.82 -3.21 8.21
N MET A 281 11.82 -3.68 9.44
CA MET A 281 10.67 -4.27 10.10
C MET A 281 10.28 -3.48 11.35
N GLY A 282 9.08 -3.66 11.82
CA GLY A 282 8.56 -3.03 13.03
C GLY A 282 7.06 -2.78 12.95
N GLU A 283 6.47 -2.48 14.10
CA GLU A 283 5.05 -2.17 14.23
C GLU A 283 4.64 -0.92 13.47
N ASN A 284 3.32 -0.74 13.33
CA ASN A 284 2.79 0.51 12.79
C ASN A 284 3.14 1.68 13.72
N GLY A 285 3.65 2.77 13.13
CA GLY A 285 4.13 3.92 13.88
C GLY A 285 5.57 3.80 14.44
N ALA A 286 6.28 2.70 14.18
CA ALA A 286 7.69 2.54 14.56
C ALA A 286 8.68 3.41 13.76
N GLY A 287 8.18 4.22 12.80
CA GLY A 287 9.03 5.15 12.05
C GLY A 287 9.59 4.62 10.73
N LYS A 288 9.08 3.51 10.18
CA LYS A 288 9.55 2.93 8.92
C LYS A 288 9.48 3.90 7.75
N SER A 289 8.32 4.50 7.49
CA SER A 289 8.15 5.50 6.42
C SER A 289 8.92 6.79 6.71
N THR A 290 9.09 7.15 7.98
CA THR A 290 9.97 8.27 8.39
C THR A 290 11.42 7.98 8.01
N LEU A 291 11.91 6.77 8.29
CA LEU A 291 13.25 6.34 7.89
C LEU A 291 13.42 6.37 6.37
N LEU A 292 12.45 5.83 5.60
CA LEU A 292 12.49 5.93 4.13
C LEU A 292 12.52 7.38 3.65
N GLY A 293 11.71 8.27 4.25
CA GLY A 293 11.73 9.71 3.94
C GLY A 293 13.08 10.38 4.25
N MET A 294 13.82 9.88 5.23
CA MET A 294 15.19 10.34 5.49
C MET A 294 16.16 9.83 4.41
N LEU A 295 16.03 8.59 3.97
CA LEU A 295 16.89 8.03 2.92
C LEU A 295 16.64 8.68 1.55
N THR A 296 15.41 9.10 1.25
CA THR A 296 15.05 9.84 0.02
C THR A 296 15.36 11.34 0.09
N ALA A 297 15.84 11.82 1.24
CA ALA A 297 16.07 13.22 1.53
C ALA A 297 14.80 14.11 1.50
N ASP A 298 13.62 13.50 1.67
CA ASP A 298 12.33 14.22 1.74
C ASP A 298 11.99 14.69 3.16
N HIS A 299 12.63 14.11 4.18
CA HIS A 299 12.34 14.43 5.56
C HIS A 299 13.16 15.64 6.06
N PRO A 300 12.54 16.74 6.56
CA PRO A 300 13.27 17.97 6.92
C PRO A 300 14.27 17.79 8.05
N GLN A 301 14.08 16.81 8.94
CA GLN A 301 15.00 16.59 10.06
C GLN A 301 16.31 15.90 9.67
N ILE A 302 16.53 15.57 8.38
CA ILE A 302 17.84 15.08 7.89
C ILE A 302 18.96 16.08 8.18
N TYR A 303 18.65 17.40 8.16
CA TYR A 303 19.62 18.46 8.40
C TYR A 303 20.06 18.60 9.86
N LYS A 304 19.30 18.03 10.79
CA LYS A 304 19.57 18.05 12.24
C LYS A 304 20.31 16.80 12.73
N ASN A 305 20.47 15.80 11.86
CA ASN A 305 21.04 14.50 12.21
C ASN A 305 22.36 14.24 11.49
N ASP A 306 23.21 13.38 12.06
CA ASP A 306 24.45 12.93 11.41
C ASP A 306 24.13 11.79 10.45
N ILE A 307 23.87 12.15 9.21
CA ILE A 307 23.47 11.24 8.14
C ILE A 307 24.34 11.46 6.93
N THR A 308 24.81 10.36 6.35
CA THR A 308 25.47 10.36 5.04
C THR A 308 24.62 9.55 4.04
N LEU A 309 24.26 10.19 2.93
CA LEU A 309 23.42 9.63 1.87
C LEU A 309 24.24 9.52 0.58
N LEU A 310 24.54 8.31 0.12
CA LEU A 310 25.34 8.02 -1.08
C LEU A 310 26.66 8.84 -1.11
N GLY A 311 27.35 8.90 0.02
CA GLY A 311 28.62 9.61 0.20
C GLY A 311 28.51 11.11 0.45
N MET A 312 27.28 11.69 0.49
CA MET A 312 27.07 13.12 0.68
C MET A 312 26.29 13.41 1.97
N ARG A 313 26.63 14.51 2.65
CA ARG A 313 25.91 14.97 3.84
C ARG A 313 24.87 16.02 3.47
N PRO A 314 23.62 15.93 4.02
CA PRO A 314 22.63 16.98 3.86
C PRO A 314 23.17 18.37 4.29
N GLY A 315 22.85 19.40 3.49
CA GLY A 315 23.32 20.76 3.75
C GLY A 315 24.78 21.07 3.33
N ARG A 316 25.55 20.06 2.90
CA ARG A 316 26.93 20.23 2.44
C ARG A 316 27.13 19.64 1.04
N GLY A 317 26.54 20.30 0.03
CA GLY A 317 26.71 19.90 -1.38
C GLY A 317 25.78 18.76 -1.85
N LEU A 318 24.85 18.28 -1.02
CA LEU A 318 23.84 17.34 -1.46
C LEU A 318 22.83 18.07 -2.37
N ASN A 319 22.87 17.75 -3.65
CA ASN A 319 21.76 18.06 -4.56
C ASN A 319 20.69 16.96 -4.43
N ILE A 320 19.52 17.34 -3.95
CA ILE A 320 18.41 16.38 -3.72
C ILE A 320 18.00 15.67 -5.02
N TRP A 321 18.03 16.37 -6.15
CA TRP A 321 17.65 15.80 -7.44
C TRP A 321 18.69 14.76 -7.92
N ASP A 322 19.98 15.04 -7.77
CA ASP A 322 21.08 14.10 -8.10
C ASP A 322 21.06 12.88 -7.17
N HIS A 323 20.65 13.08 -5.91
CA HIS A 323 20.45 11.98 -4.97
C HIS A 323 19.27 11.11 -5.41
N LYS A 324 18.11 11.70 -5.63
CA LYS A 324 16.90 11.00 -6.08
C LYS A 324 17.10 10.28 -7.42
N ALA A 325 17.88 10.85 -8.32
CA ALA A 325 18.21 10.21 -9.58
C ALA A 325 19.00 8.89 -9.45
N LYS A 326 19.64 8.65 -8.31
CA LYS A 326 20.36 7.40 -7.98
C LYS A 326 19.51 6.39 -7.22
N LEU A 327 18.30 6.78 -6.83
CA LEU A 327 17.37 5.94 -6.10
C LEU A 327 16.22 5.49 -6.99
N GLY A 328 15.76 4.25 -6.78
CA GLY A 328 14.44 3.81 -7.18
C GLY A 328 13.55 3.83 -5.93
N PHE A 329 12.37 4.39 -6.04
CA PHE A 329 11.44 4.47 -4.91
C PHE A 329 10.04 4.01 -5.31
N PHE A 330 9.48 3.13 -4.50
CA PHE A 330 8.09 2.70 -4.58
C PHE A 330 7.45 2.74 -3.20
N SER A 331 6.24 3.30 -3.13
CA SER A 331 5.35 3.16 -1.99
C SER A 331 3.90 2.98 -2.49
N PRO A 332 3.00 2.38 -1.69
CA PRO A 332 1.58 2.29 -2.02
C PRO A 332 0.96 3.67 -2.24
N GLU A 333 1.38 4.68 -1.48
CA GLU A 333 0.90 6.07 -1.63
C GLU A 333 1.22 6.64 -3.02
N LEU A 334 2.38 6.28 -3.59
CA LEU A 334 2.74 6.71 -4.95
C LEU A 334 1.72 6.20 -5.97
N ALA A 335 1.28 4.93 -5.83
CA ALA A 335 0.26 4.35 -6.68
C ALA A 335 -1.08 5.09 -6.59
N LEU A 336 -1.38 5.66 -5.42
CA LEU A 336 -2.58 6.44 -5.16
C LEU A 336 -2.52 7.85 -5.75
N GLN A 337 -1.35 8.45 -5.70
CA GLN A 337 -1.12 9.84 -6.10
C GLN A 337 -0.87 9.98 -7.60
N TYR A 338 -0.64 8.88 -8.30
CA TYR A 338 -0.36 8.93 -9.74
C TYR A 338 -1.57 9.37 -10.55
N ARG A 339 -1.59 10.64 -10.96
CA ARG A 339 -2.76 11.31 -11.57
C ARG A 339 -2.70 11.42 -13.08
N GLU A 340 -1.53 11.21 -13.66
CA GLU A 340 -1.34 11.37 -15.10
C GLU A 340 -2.15 10.33 -15.88
N ASP A 341 -2.80 10.79 -16.96
CA ASP A 341 -3.54 9.94 -17.89
C ASP A 341 -2.60 9.38 -18.96
N LEU A 342 -1.63 8.59 -18.53
CA LEU A 342 -0.62 7.99 -19.38
C LEU A 342 -0.95 6.53 -19.70
N ASN A 343 -0.45 6.04 -20.83
CA ASN A 343 -0.42 4.61 -21.10
C ASN A 343 0.73 3.93 -20.35
N LEU A 344 0.74 2.59 -20.31
CA LEU A 344 1.70 1.83 -19.52
C LEU A 344 3.15 2.09 -19.94
N GLN A 345 3.42 2.16 -21.23
CA GLN A 345 4.77 2.44 -21.75
C GLN A 345 5.22 3.86 -21.32
N GLU A 346 4.35 4.85 -21.42
CA GLU A 346 4.65 6.22 -20.98
C GLU A 346 4.91 6.26 -19.46
N VAL A 347 4.14 5.52 -18.65
CA VAL A 347 4.38 5.42 -17.20
C VAL A 347 5.77 4.88 -16.91
N LEU A 348 6.18 3.79 -17.56
CA LEU A 348 7.52 3.25 -17.38
C LEU A 348 8.60 4.24 -17.83
N CYS A 349 8.38 4.93 -18.94
CA CYS A 349 9.31 5.94 -19.45
C CYS A 349 9.55 7.09 -18.45
N THR A 350 8.58 7.43 -17.63
CA THR A 350 8.79 8.44 -16.55
C THR A 350 9.86 8.01 -15.54
N GLY A 351 10.15 6.73 -15.43
CA GLY A 351 11.21 6.20 -14.57
C GLY A 351 12.62 6.62 -15.00
N PHE A 352 12.84 6.89 -16.29
CA PHE A 352 14.14 7.37 -16.78
C PHE A 352 14.41 8.84 -16.38
N THR A 353 13.37 9.66 -16.31
CA THR A 353 13.48 11.07 -15.93
C THR A 353 13.38 11.31 -14.43
N GLY A 354 12.84 10.33 -13.69
CA GLY A 354 12.55 10.47 -12.25
C GLY A 354 11.29 11.30 -11.94
N ASN A 355 10.66 11.92 -12.93
CA ASN A 355 9.42 12.67 -12.78
C ASN A 355 8.19 11.75 -12.82
N LEU A 356 7.07 12.18 -12.26
CA LEU A 356 5.80 11.46 -12.37
C LEU A 356 4.97 11.92 -13.58
N CYS A 357 5.34 13.06 -14.18
CA CYS A 357 4.68 13.61 -15.36
C CYS A 357 5.21 12.97 -16.64
N LYS A 358 4.47 13.14 -17.75
CA LYS A 358 4.85 12.64 -19.06
C LYS A 358 6.30 13.04 -19.42
N ALA A 359 7.07 12.05 -19.79
CA ALA A 359 8.44 12.27 -20.26
C ALA A 359 8.39 12.75 -21.72
N GLU A 360 8.68 14.04 -21.95
CA GLU A 360 8.57 14.65 -23.29
C GLU A 360 9.65 14.16 -24.27
N ASN A 361 10.82 13.77 -23.78
CA ASN A 361 12.00 13.46 -24.60
C ASN A 361 12.51 12.03 -24.38
N THR A 362 11.62 11.01 -24.43
CA THR A 362 12.04 9.62 -24.35
C THR A 362 12.61 9.14 -25.67
N THR A 363 13.79 8.51 -25.61
CA THR A 363 14.45 7.91 -26.78
C THR A 363 13.70 6.64 -27.23
N TRP A 364 13.99 6.18 -28.43
CA TRP A 364 13.40 4.93 -28.92
C TRP A 364 13.91 3.72 -28.12
N GLU A 365 15.16 3.74 -27.64
CA GLU A 365 15.73 2.71 -26.77
C GLU A 365 15.01 2.63 -25.42
N GLU A 366 14.71 3.78 -24.83
CA GLU A 366 13.97 3.84 -23.57
C GLU A 366 12.54 3.29 -23.72
N ARG A 367 11.88 3.60 -24.85
CA ARG A 367 10.56 3.05 -25.18
C ARG A 367 10.62 1.55 -25.46
N ALA A 368 11.64 1.06 -26.17
CA ALA A 368 11.83 -0.36 -26.39
C ALA A 368 12.03 -1.09 -25.05
N LYS A 369 12.88 -0.57 -24.19
CA LYS A 369 13.10 -1.12 -22.85
C LYS A 369 11.84 -1.11 -22.00
N ALA A 370 11.04 -0.06 -22.04
CA ALA A 370 9.77 -0.01 -21.35
C ALA A 370 8.79 -1.08 -21.86
N LYS A 371 8.76 -1.31 -23.18
CA LYS A 371 7.97 -2.39 -23.79
C LYS A 371 8.44 -3.77 -23.29
N ASP A 372 9.75 -4.03 -23.28
CA ASP A 372 10.30 -5.31 -22.85
C ASP A 372 9.96 -5.59 -21.38
N TRP A 373 10.04 -4.59 -20.52
CA TRP A 373 9.63 -4.70 -19.13
C TRP A 373 8.13 -5.03 -18.99
N LEU A 374 7.26 -4.37 -19.76
CA LEU A 374 5.83 -4.65 -19.74
C LEU A 374 5.50 -6.06 -20.22
N THR A 375 6.18 -6.50 -21.29
CA THR A 375 6.04 -7.87 -21.80
C THR A 375 6.50 -8.89 -20.76
N TYR A 376 7.65 -8.67 -20.12
CA TYR A 376 8.12 -9.50 -19.00
C TYR A 376 7.11 -9.57 -17.87
N LEU A 377 6.47 -8.45 -17.54
CA LEU A 377 5.43 -8.38 -16.50
C LEU A 377 4.10 -8.98 -16.96
N GLY A 378 3.94 -9.37 -18.23
CA GLY A 378 2.76 -10.01 -18.78
C GLY A 378 1.67 -9.03 -19.22
N PHE A 379 2.02 -7.80 -19.49
CA PHE A 379 1.10 -6.84 -20.09
C PHE A 379 1.15 -6.96 -21.62
N GLU A 380 0.08 -7.44 -22.23
CA GLU A 380 -0.03 -7.60 -23.69
C GLU A 380 -0.27 -6.26 -24.38
N ASP A 381 -1.13 -5.41 -23.82
CA ASP A 381 -1.41 -4.07 -24.34
C ASP A 381 -0.58 -3.01 -23.60
N ILE A 382 0.57 -2.67 -24.17
CA ILE A 382 1.46 -1.63 -23.62
C ILE A 382 0.89 -0.22 -23.72
N HIS A 383 -0.16 -0.02 -24.52
CA HIS A 383 -0.87 1.25 -24.71
C HIS A 383 -2.13 1.35 -23.85
N ALA A 384 -2.46 0.32 -23.07
CA ALA A 384 -3.55 0.37 -22.10
C ALA A 384 -3.37 1.57 -21.16
N ARG A 385 -4.46 2.20 -20.76
CA ARG A 385 -4.43 3.33 -19.83
C ARG A 385 -4.08 2.87 -18.43
N PHE A 386 -3.09 3.47 -17.82
CA PHE A 386 -2.69 3.15 -16.44
C PHE A 386 -3.86 3.24 -15.46
N ARG A 387 -4.77 4.19 -15.65
CA ARG A 387 -5.96 4.37 -14.80
C ARG A 387 -6.92 3.19 -14.84
N SER A 388 -6.99 2.48 -15.98
CA SER A 388 -7.88 1.32 -16.14
C SER A 388 -7.36 0.05 -15.51
N LEU A 389 -6.10 0.02 -15.09
CA LEU A 389 -5.52 -1.15 -14.45
C LEU A 389 -6.12 -1.42 -13.08
N SER A 390 -6.07 -2.69 -12.69
CA SER A 390 -6.32 -3.10 -11.32
C SER A 390 -5.38 -2.42 -10.33
N PRO A 391 -5.75 -2.30 -9.05
CA PRO A 391 -4.85 -1.79 -8.02
C PRO A 391 -3.54 -2.56 -7.94
N ILE A 392 -3.58 -3.87 -8.14
CA ILE A 392 -2.42 -4.76 -8.12
C ILE A 392 -1.50 -4.47 -9.31
N ASP A 393 -2.06 -4.42 -10.52
CA ASP A 393 -1.30 -4.14 -11.74
C ASP A 393 -0.65 -2.75 -11.70
N LYS A 394 -1.36 -1.74 -11.16
CA LYS A 394 -0.78 -0.41 -10.93
C LYS A 394 0.47 -0.46 -10.07
N ARG A 395 0.46 -1.26 -8.99
CA ARG A 395 1.63 -1.43 -8.12
C ARG A 395 2.79 -2.09 -8.87
N VAL A 396 2.50 -3.16 -9.62
CA VAL A 396 3.50 -3.88 -10.42
C VAL A 396 4.18 -2.95 -11.44
N VAL A 397 3.39 -2.16 -12.16
CA VAL A 397 3.90 -1.17 -13.14
C VAL A 397 4.74 -0.09 -12.47
N LEU A 398 4.34 0.42 -11.31
CA LEU A 398 5.10 1.45 -10.59
C LEU A 398 6.39 0.91 -9.93
N MET A 399 6.41 -0.36 -9.51
CA MET A 399 7.65 -1.01 -9.08
C MET A 399 8.63 -1.18 -10.25
N ALA A 400 8.13 -1.61 -11.41
CA ALA A 400 8.93 -1.68 -12.63
C ALA A 400 9.46 -0.31 -13.02
N ARG A 401 8.63 0.74 -12.93
CA ARG A 401 9.05 2.12 -13.15
C ARG A 401 10.21 2.53 -12.22
N ALA A 402 10.15 2.17 -10.94
CA ALA A 402 11.20 2.49 -9.97
C ALA A 402 12.53 1.79 -10.30
N ALA A 403 12.49 0.66 -11.01
CA ALA A 403 13.64 -0.17 -11.33
C ALA A 403 14.12 -0.07 -12.79
N ILE A 404 13.36 0.54 -13.69
CA ILE A 404 13.63 0.55 -15.13
C ILE A 404 14.98 1.24 -15.49
N ARG A 405 15.33 2.29 -14.73
CA ARG A 405 16.67 2.86 -14.70
C ARG A 405 17.37 2.21 -13.50
N PRO A 406 18.42 1.37 -13.68
CA PRO A 406 19.06 0.67 -12.59
C PRO A 406 19.51 1.65 -11.50
N PRO A 407 18.84 1.71 -10.35
CA PRO A 407 19.22 2.61 -9.27
C PRO A 407 20.38 2.03 -8.47
N LYS A 408 21.16 2.87 -7.77
CA LYS A 408 22.12 2.38 -6.77
C LYS A 408 21.43 1.68 -5.61
N VAL A 409 20.30 2.22 -5.18
CA VAL A 409 19.45 1.65 -4.14
C VAL A 409 17.99 1.69 -4.57
N LEU A 410 17.31 0.56 -4.40
CA LEU A 410 15.88 0.41 -4.60
C LEU A 410 15.20 0.38 -3.23
N LEU A 411 14.42 1.41 -2.95
CA LEU A 411 13.65 1.57 -1.72
C LEU A 411 12.20 1.16 -1.98
N LEU A 412 11.70 0.18 -1.26
CA LEU A 412 10.36 -0.40 -1.46
C LEU A 412 9.59 -0.37 -0.14
N ASP A 413 8.52 0.40 -0.10
CA ASP A 413 7.61 0.41 1.04
C ASP A 413 6.46 -0.56 0.80
N GLU A 414 6.39 -1.63 1.58
CA GLU A 414 5.36 -2.68 1.53
C GLU A 414 5.02 -3.18 0.09
N PRO A 415 6.02 -3.56 -0.73
CA PRO A 415 5.81 -3.84 -2.16
C PRO A 415 4.89 -5.04 -2.41
N THR A 416 4.82 -5.97 -1.47
CA THR A 416 4.06 -7.23 -1.57
C THR A 416 2.71 -7.19 -0.87
N GLN A 417 2.37 -6.10 -0.20
CA GLN A 417 1.11 -5.93 0.50
C GLN A 417 -0.09 -6.17 -0.43
N GLY A 418 -0.96 -7.10 -0.05
CA GLY A 418 -2.15 -7.45 -0.83
C GLY A 418 -1.87 -8.21 -2.14
N LEU A 419 -0.61 -8.55 -2.42
CA LEU A 419 -0.26 -9.42 -3.53
C LEU A 419 -0.32 -10.89 -3.11
N GLN A 420 -0.92 -11.74 -3.96
CA GLN A 420 -1.03 -13.17 -3.72
C GLN A 420 -0.51 -13.98 -4.91
N GLY A 421 -0.19 -15.25 -4.64
CA GLY A 421 0.13 -16.24 -5.66
C GLY A 421 1.16 -15.76 -6.67
N ALA A 422 0.82 -15.82 -7.94
CA ALA A 422 1.72 -15.55 -9.06
C ALA A 422 2.28 -14.13 -9.08
N TYR A 423 1.52 -13.11 -8.69
CA TYR A 423 2.01 -11.74 -8.66
C TYR A 423 3.11 -11.56 -7.61
N ARG A 424 2.94 -12.18 -6.44
CA ARG A 424 3.95 -12.17 -5.37
C ARG A 424 5.23 -12.87 -5.81
N GLU A 425 5.11 -14.09 -6.38
CA GLU A 425 6.27 -14.82 -6.91
C GLU A 425 7.00 -14.02 -8.00
N LYS A 426 6.24 -13.39 -8.89
CA LYS A 426 6.81 -12.58 -9.97
C LYS A 426 7.61 -11.38 -9.42
N ILE A 427 7.08 -10.70 -8.41
CA ILE A 427 7.80 -9.61 -7.75
C ILE A 427 9.03 -10.15 -7.02
N PHE A 428 8.93 -11.28 -6.33
CA PHE A 428 10.10 -11.88 -5.67
C PHE A 428 11.19 -12.26 -6.66
N ASN A 429 10.84 -12.87 -7.78
CA ASN A 429 11.78 -13.20 -8.86
C ASN A 429 12.41 -11.93 -9.43
N LEU A 430 11.62 -10.88 -9.68
CA LEU A 430 12.12 -9.60 -10.13
C LEU A 430 13.12 -9.00 -9.13
N LEU A 431 12.79 -8.99 -7.83
CA LEU A 431 13.68 -8.48 -6.79
C LEU A 431 14.97 -9.31 -6.67
N GLN A 432 14.86 -10.64 -6.76
CA GLN A 432 16.01 -11.55 -6.79
C GLN A 432 16.98 -11.23 -7.92
N LEU A 433 16.47 -10.82 -9.06
CA LEU A 433 17.28 -10.47 -10.21
C LEU A 433 17.89 -9.07 -10.06
N LEU A 434 17.11 -8.10 -9.62
CA LEU A 434 17.58 -6.74 -9.38
C LEU A 434 18.65 -6.68 -8.27
N SER A 435 18.59 -7.60 -7.30
CA SER A 435 19.56 -7.66 -6.19
C SER A 435 21.00 -7.91 -6.63
N ARG A 436 21.22 -8.46 -7.84
CA ARG A 436 22.56 -8.70 -8.36
C ARG A 436 23.36 -7.41 -8.62
N GLU A 437 22.67 -6.29 -8.86
CA GLU A 437 23.32 -5.02 -9.21
C GLU A 437 22.85 -3.83 -8.37
N THR A 438 21.68 -3.93 -7.75
CA THR A 438 21.03 -2.87 -6.98
C THR A 438 20.91 -3.30 -5.53
N THR A 439 21.33 -2.47 -4.60
CA THR A 439 21.06 -2.68 -3.17
C THR A 439 19.57 -2.48 -2.92
N ILE A 440 18.92 -3.42 -2.25
CA ILE A 440 17.49 -3.37 -1.96
C ILE A 440 17.26 -3.08 -0.48
N ILE A 441 16.42 -2.09 -0.20
CA ILE A 441 15.88 -1.83 1.14
C ILE A 441 14.36 -1.95 1.04
N LEU A 442 13.80 -2.93 1.73
CA LEU A 442 12.40 -3.28 1.68
C LEU A 442 11.78 -3.12 3.06
N VAL A 443 10.66 -2.41 3.14
CA VAL A 443 9.84 -2.37 4.35
C VAL A 443 8.80 -3.48 4.27
N SER A 444 8.68 -4.29 5.33
CA SER A 444 7.64 -5.30 5.47
C SER A 444 7.23 -5.47 6.93
N HIS A 445 5.99 -5.91 7.13
CA HIS A 445 5.48 -6.33 8.45
C HIS A 445 5.68 -7.83 8.71
N TYR A 446 5.93 -8.61 7.67
CA TYR A 446 5.93 -10.08 7.72
C TYR A 446 7.26 -10.65 7.26
N GLU A 447 7.85 -11.53 8.07
CA GLU A 447 9.07 -12.24 7.68
C GLU A 447 8.84 -13.20 6.51
N GLU A 448 7.65 -13.80 6.44
CA GLU A 448 7.26 -14.72 5.36
C GLU A 448 7.08 -14.02 4.01
N GLU A 449 7.00 -12.69 4.02
CA GLU A 449 6.88 -11.84 2.82
C GLU A 449 8.22 -11.30 2.33
N LEU A 450 9.33 -11.78 2.89
CA LEU A 450 10.65 -11.34 2.47
C LEU A 450 11.16 -12.22 1.32
N PRO A 451 11.62 -11.60 0.22
CA PRO A 451 12.29 -12.33 -0.84
C PRO A 451 13.63 -12.89 -0.36
N THR A 452 14.07 -13.98 -0.95
CA THR A 452 15.30 -14.70 -0.56
C THR A 452 16.57 -13.88 -0.72
N CYS A 453 16.55 -12.80 -1.50
CA CYS A 453 17.68 -11.89 -1.64
C CYS A 453 17.95 -11.05 -0.39
N ILE A 454 17.01 -10.93 0.55
CA ILE A 454 17.21 -10.14 1.78
C ILE A 454 18.21 -10.82 2.70
N THR A 455 19.30 -10.13 3.00
CA THR A 455 20.42 -10.65 3.79
C THR A 455 20.46 -10.11 5.22
N HIS A 456 19.88 -8.94 5.44
CA HIS A 456 19.94 -8.21 6.72
C HIS A 456 18.55 -7.75 7.16
N ARG A 457 18.39 -7.55 8.48
CA ARG A 457 17.15 -7.06 9.07
C ARG A 457 17.42 -5.92 10.04
N LEU A 458 16.62 -4.86 9.94
CA LEU A 458 16.56 -3.75 10.88
C LEU A 458 15.18 -3.74 11.54
N HIS A 459 15.15 -3.98 12.84
CA HIS A 459 13.91 -3.91 13.61
C HIS A 459 13.79 -2.55 14.30
N LEU A 460 12.81 -1.75 13.87
CA LEU A 460 12.45 -0.49 14.52
C LEU A 460 11.47 -0.76 15.65
N LYS A 461 11.73 -0.12 16.80
CA LYS A 461 10.84 -0.18 17.97
C LYS A 461 9.99 1.08 18.02
N LYS A 462 8.73 0.92 18.38
CA LYS A 462 7.86 2.05 18.69
C LYS A 462 8.32 2.66 20.01
N HIS A 463 8.49 3.97 20.02
CA HIS A 463 8.77 4.74 21.24
C HIS A 463 7.45 5.35 21.70
N VAL A 464 7.00 4.95 22.88
CA VAL A 464 5.78 5.46 23.54
C VAL A 464 6.09 6.78 24.21
#